data_55b1b44d17654c68b3c263b8fbe47564
#
_entry.id   55b1b44d17654c68b3c263b8fbe47564
#
_cell.length_a   1.000
_cell.length_b   1.000
_cell.length_c   1.000
_cell.angle_alpha   90.00
_cell.angle_beta   90.00
_cell.angle_gamma   90.00
#
_symmetry.space_group_name_H-M   'P 1'
#
loop_
_entity.id
_entity.type
_entity.pdbx_description
1 polymer ?
#
loop_
_entity_poly.entity_id
_entity_poly.type
_entity_poly.pdbx_seq_one_letter_code
_entity_poly.pdbx_strand_id
1 'polypeptide(L)'
;MKEHFSGNPPSENTHSDIGSLKKILSSPKQSVSDLIGYLKQHPSFSIIVVIPTVLAVLYFGLFASNVYVTESTFVLHSVSQPSATTGISSFLKGSGISGLNPADENLAAVTAYITSRDAMRELDEQLDLKKQWSRWWIDPIQRFSTFSFRKRNEYLYPYYKKHITAEMEKESNLCTLTVRGFSAEQSLQINQLLLQAAERLVNKLNERARQNMIDYAKREVDSAEKMVKAASDKMTDQASKVAYESGPLAMKDAQYQQLVLDREFAKEQLASAMTTLQAARNQAIRQDLYLEVVSKPNLPDVAMEPKRFYDIISVLAVTLLLWGGWTLFIAGVKEHQY
;
A
#
# COMPACT_ATOMS: atom_id res chain seq x y z
N MET A 1 88.77 10.02 38.50
CA MET A 1 88.20 9.04 39.46
C MET A 1 87.16 8.28 38.71
N LYS A 2 87.41 7.03 38.42
CA LYS A 2 86.54 6.14 37.60
C LYS A 2 85.48 5.53 38.47
N GLU A 3 84.25 5.49 38.07
CA GLU A 3 83.32 4.44 38.52
C GLU A 3 82.50 3.94 37.34
N HIS A 4 82.65 2.66 37.09
CA HIS A 4 81.91 1.81 36.21
C HIS A 4 80.51 1.58 36.74
N PHE A 5 79.50 1.76 35.90
CA PHE A 5 78.18 1.12 36.11
C PHE A 5 77.80 0.27 34.89
N SER A 6 77.94 -1.02 35.11
CA SER A 6 77.47 -2.08 34.23
C SER A 6 75.99 -2.27 34.54
N GLY A 7 75.15 -2.05 33.55
CA GLY A 7 73.68 -2.36 33.59
C GLY A 7 73.32 -3.18 32.34
N ASN A 8 73.09 -4.48 32.57
CA ASN A 8 72.57 -5.39 31.57
C ASN A 8 71.19 -4.89 31.03
N PRO A 9 70.93 -5.05 29.74
CA PRO A 9 69.60 -4.81 29.19
C PRO A 9 68.65 -5.98 29.52
N PRO A 10 67.34 -5.73 29.77
CA PRO A 10 66.39 -6.78 30.03
C PRO A 10 66.07 -7.53 28.72
N SER A 11 66.07 -8.84 28.81
CA SER A 11 65.85 -9.83 27.79
C SER A 11 64.50 -9.66 27.14
N GLU A 12 64.51 -9.59 25.82
CA GLU A 12 63.42 -9.70 24.81
C GLU A 12 62.70 -11.04 24.99
N ASN A 13 61.47 -10.97 25.55
CA ASN A 13 60.50 -12.08 25.58
C ASN A 13 59.22 -11.77 24.71
N THR A 14 59.44 -11.21 23.54
CA THR A 14 58.31 -10.91 22.61
C THR A 14 58.25 -11.83 21.38
N HIS A 15 59.14 -12.85 21.31
CA HIS A 15 59.16 -13.76 20.14
C HIS A 15 58.32 -15.05 20.28
N SER A 16 57.73 -15.34 21.45
CA SER A 16 57.00 -16.61 21.66
C SER A 16 55.53 -16.55 21.24
N ASP A 17 54.89 -15.36 21.19
CA ASP A 17 53.48 -15.26 20.93
C ASP A 17 53.12 -15.23 19.42
N ILE A 18 54.05 -14.81 18.56
CA ILE A 18 53.82 -14.80 17.10
C ILE A 18 53.94 -16.21 16.50
N GLY A 19 54.72 -17.09 17.15
CA GLY A 19 54.86 -18.48 16.75
C GLY A 19 53.64 -19.34 17.01
N SER A 20 52.89 -19.05 18.07
CA SER A 20 51.66 -19.75 18.41
C SER A 20 50.51 -19.38 17.49
N LEU A 21 50.40 -18.12 17.09
CA LEU A 21 49.40 -17.67 16.12
C LEU A 21 49.65 -18.22 14.71
N LYS A 22 50.93 -18.36 14.30
CA LYS A 22 51.26 -18.97 12.99
C LYS A 22 50.99 -20.47 12.95
N LYS A 23 51.05 -21.19 14.08
CA LYS A 23 50.76 -22.61 14.19
C LYS A 23 49.25 -22.92 14.13
N ILE A 24 48.40 -21.96 14.54
CA ILE A 24 46.96 -22.07 14.45
C ILE A 24 46.45 -21.86 12.99
N LEU A 25 47.20 -21.09 12.19
CA LEU A 25 46.85 -20.81 10.79
C LEU A 25 47.35 -21.86 9.77
N SER A 26 48.24 -22.78 10.18
CA SER A 26 48.98 -23.65 9.23
C SER A 26 48.41 -25.06 9.03
N SER A 27 47.34 -25.49 9.71
CA SER A 27 46.74 -26.81 9.46
C SER A 27 45.21 -26.83 9.65
N PRO A 28 44.45 -26.58 8.59
CA PRO A 28 42.97 -26.54 8.66
C PRO A 28 42.38 -27.91 9.10
N LYS A 29 43.07 -29.00 8.94
CA LYS A 29 42.60 -30.33 9.37
C LYS A 29 42.70 -30.55 10.91
N GLN A 30 43.69 -29.97 11.61
CA GLN A 30 43.78 -30.07 13.07
C GLN A 30 42.79 -29.17 13.77
N SER A 31 42.51 -27.99 13.21
CA SER A 31 41.53 -27.06 13.71
C SER A 31 40.10 -27.64 13.71
N VAL A 32 39.74 -28.44 12.69
CA VAL A 32 38.42 -29.08 12.58
C VAL A 32 38.27 -30.23 13.60
N SER A 33 39.34 -31.03 13.82
CA SER A 33 39.32 -32.13 14.81
C SER A 33 39.23 -31.63 16.24
N ASP A 34 39.92 -30.53 16.54
CA ASP A 34 39.88 -29.87 17.87
C ASP A 34 38.50 -29.23 18.13
N LEU A 35 37.89 -28.65 17.09
CA LEU A 35 36.52 -28.10 17.13
C LEU A 35 35.49 -29.22 17.38
N ILE A 36 35.61 -30.37 16.71
CA ILE A 36 34.76 -31.54 16.94
C ILE A 36 34.96 -32.10 18.36
N GLY A 37 36.19 -32.10 18.88
CA GLY A 37 36.47 -32.47 20.25
C GLY A 37 35.80 -31.58 21.28
N TYR A 38 35.87 -30.26 21.08
CA TYR A 38 35.20 -29.27 21.92
C TYR A 38 33.69 -29.39 21.90
N LEU A 39 33.11 -29.62 20.71
CA LEU A 39 31.69 -29.86 20.50
C LEU A 39 31.18 -31.11 21.23
N LYS A 40 31.99 -32.15 21.32
CA LYS A 40 31.67 -33.38 22.06
C LYS A 40 31.75 -33.20 23.59
N GLN A 41 32.56 -32.28 24.07
CA GLN A 41 32.70 -31.97 25.52
C GLN A 41 31.56 -31.05 26.03
N HIS A 42 30.94 -30.23 25.12
CA HIS A 42 29.85 -29.31 25.46
C HIS A 42 28.57 -29.59 24.65
N PRO A 43 27.82 -30.66 24.99
CA PRO A 43 26.67 -31.06 24.20
C PRO A 43 25.57 -30.01 24.16
N SER A 44 25.42 -29.23 25.21
CA SER A 44 24.43 -28.11 25.23
C SER A 44 24.76 -27.00 24.23
N PHE A 45 26.05 -26.65 24.07
CA PHE A 45 26.47 -25.68 23.06
C PHE A 45 26.24 -26.20 21.65
N SER A 46 26.57 -27.47 21.40
CA SER A 46 26.38 -28.08 20.09
C SER A 46 24.91 -28.12 19.65
N ILE A 47 24.02 -28.49 20.58
CA ILE A 47 22.59 -28.61 20.30
C ILE A 47 21.91 -27.24 20.13
N ILE A 48 22.23 -26.27 20.99
CA ILE A 48 21.56 -24.96 21.04
C ILE A 48 22.12 -23.99 19.98
N VAL A 49 23.43 -24.03 19.72
CA VAL A 49 24.10 -23.05 18.84
C VAL A 49 24.48 -23.66 17.49
N VAL A 50 25.26 -24.77 17.51
CA VAL A 50 25.90 -25.25 16.27
C VAL A 50 24.90 -25.86 15.32
N ILE A 51 23.99 -26.71 15.81
CA ILE A 51 23.00 -27.37 14.94
C ILE A 51 22.08 -26.37 14.25
N PRO A 52 21.42 -25.41 14.96
CA PRO A 52 20.57 -24.43 14.31
C PRO A 52 21.34 -23.51 13.36
N THR A 53 22.59 -23.12 13.70
CA THR A 53 23.39 -22.27 12.82
C THR A 53 23.79 -23.00 11.53
N VAL A 54 24.20 -24.27 11.63
CA VAL A 54 24.51 -25.09 10.43
C VAL A 54 23.26 -25.29 9.57
N LEU A 55 22.12 -25.58 10.18
CA LEU A 55 20.84 -25.66 9.46
C LEU A 55 20.48 -24.35 8.78
N ALA A 56 20.69 -23.21 9.46
CA ALA A 56 20.47 -21.89 8.86
C ALA A 56 21.39 -21.64 7.66
N VAL A 57 22.68 -21.96 7.79
CA VAL A 57 23.65 -21.83 6.68
C VAL A 57 23.25 -22.71 5.48
N LEU A 58 22.83 -23.94 5.72
CA LEU A 58 22.36 -24.84 4.66
C LEU A 58 21.06 -24.33 4.04
N TYR A 59 20.12 -23.88 4.85
CA TYR A 59 18.86 -23.35 4.38
C TYR A 59 19.03 -22.07 3.54
N PHE A 60 19.65 -21.04 4.10
CA PHE A 60 19.85 -19.76 3.41
C PHE A 60 20.86 -19.85 2.26
N GLY A 61 21.81 -20.79 2.33
CA GLY A 61 22.81 -20.99 1.28
C GLY A 61 22.29 -21.77 0.06
N LEU A 62 21.48 -22.83 0.28
CA LEU A 62 21.10 -23.77 -0.76
C LEU A 62 19.62 -23.76 -1.12
N PHE A 63 18.72 -23.53 -0.13
CA PHE A 63 17.29 -23.72 -0.31
C PHE A 63 16.51 -22.41 -0.46
N ALA A 64 16.93 -21.34 0.20
CA ALA A 64 16.19 -20.07 0.19
C ALA A 64 16.10 -19.48 -1.21
N SER A 65 14.88 -19.27 -1.70
CA SER A 65 14.60 -18.68 -3.00
C SER A 65 14.94 -17.20 -3.03
N ASN A 66 15.48 -16.75 -4.13
CA ASN A 66 15.70 -15.33 -4.40
C ASN A 66 14.38 -14.61 -4.60
N VAL A 67 14.22 -13.46 -3.95
CA VAL A 67 13.07 -12.58 -4.10
C VAL A 67 13.54 -11.25 -4.69
N TYR A 68 12.93 -10.90 -5.81
CA TYR A 68 13.18 -9.67 -6.54
C TYR A 68 12.12 -8.65 -6.15
N VAL A 69 12.55 -7.44 -5.82
CA VAL A 69 11.67 -6.36 -5.37
C VAL A 69 11.63 -5.29 -6.45
N THR A 70 10.43 -5.00 -6.95
CA THR A 70 10.17 -3.90 -7.89
C THR A 70 9.35 -2.85 -7.19
N GLU A 71 9.82 -1.61 -7.23
CA GLU A 71 9.14 -0.48 -6.63
C GLU A 71 8.72 0.51 -7.73
N SER A 72 7.57 1.13 -7.52
CA SER A 72 7.09 2.24 -8.33
C SER A 72 6.36 3.23 -7.45
N THR A 73 6.46 4.52 -7.79
CA THR A 73 5.81 5.59 -7.04
C THR A 73 4.89 6.36 -7.96
N PHE A 74 3.68 6.61 -7.51
CA PHE A 74 2.68 7.37 -8.25
C PHE A 74 1.95 8.36 -7.35
N VAL A 75 1.32 9.34 -7.97
CA VAL A 75 0.53 10.38 -7.32
C VAL A 75 -0.79 10.55 -8.08
N LEU A 76 -1.83 10.99 -7.39
CA LEU A 76 -3.09 11.40 -8.00
C LEU A 76 -3.14 12.93 -8.08
N HIS A 77 -3.17 13.45 -9.29
CA HIS A 77 -3.39 14.86 -9.55
C HIS A 77 -4.87 15.12 -9.86
N SER A 78 -5.41 16.19 -9.26
CA SER A 78 -6.70 16.75 -9.64
C SER A 78 -6.48 18.07 -10.38
N VAL A 79 -7.03 18.19 -11.57
CA VAL A 79 -6.97 19.43 -12.37
C VAL A 79 -7.88 20.52 -11.79
N SER A 80 -8.50 20.32 -10.65
CA SER A 80 -9.36 21.32 -10.01
C SER A 80 -8.56 22.60 -9.73
N GLN A 81 -8.76 23.61 -10.58
CA GLN A 81 -8.41 24.98 -10.20
C GLN A 81 -9.19 25.32 -8.92
N PRO A 82 -8.59 26.05 -7.97
CA PRO A 82 -9.32 26.56 -6.83
C PRO A 82 -10.38 27.53 -7.36
N SER A 83 -11.58 27.01 -7.60
CA SER A 83 -12.74 27.86 -7.81
C SER A 83 -12.89 28.73 -6.59
N ALA A 84 -13.14 30.03 -6.81
CA ALA A 84 -13.23 31.10 -5.83
C ALA A 84 -14.40 30.98 -4.82
N THR A 85 -14.69 29.78 -4.34
CA THR A 85 -15.52 29.52 -3.15
C THR A 85 -14.67 29.64 -1.86
N THR A 86 -13.81 30.65 -1.87
CA THR A 86 -12.82 30.93 -0.81
C THR A 86 -13.45 31.31 0.54
N GLY A 87 -14.74 31.56 0.59
CA GLY A 87 -15.42 31.97 1.83
C GLY A 87 -15.85 30.82 2.74
N ILE A 88 -16.45 29.78 2.16
CA ILE A 88 -17.04 28.68 2.95
C ILE A 88 -15.97 27.61 3.29
N SER A 89 -15.06 27.33 2.38
CA SER A 89 -13.99 26.37 2.61
C SER A 89 -12.95 26.85 3.63
N SER A 90 -12.66 28.16 3.68
CA SER A 90 -11.79 28.75 4.72
C SER A 90 -12.48 28.79 6.08
N PHE A 91 -13.80 28.98 6.14
CA PHE A 91 -14.57 28.92 7.38
C PHE A 91 -14.64 27.48 7.94
N LEU A 92 -14.85 26.48 7.09
CA LEU A 92 -14.83 25.06 7.46
C LEU A 92 -13.42 24.59 7.90
N LYS A 93 -12.38 25.10 7.28
CA LYS A 93 -10.99 24.86 7.71
C LYS A 93 -10.68 25.45 9.09
N GLY A 94 -11.25 26.60 9.41
CA GLY A 94 -11.11 27.28 10.70
C GLY A 94 -11.90 26.63 11.85
N SER A 95 -12.94 25.85 11.54
CA SER A 95 -13.76 25.15 12.55
C SER A 95 -13.23 23.77 12.97
N GLY A 96 -12.02 23.37 12.55
CA GLY A 96 -11.40 22.10 12.94
C GLY A 96 -12.00 20.86 12.26
N ILE A 97 -13.00 21.03 11.38
CA ILE A 97 -13.50 20.01 10.49
C ILE A 97 -12.67 20.09 9.19
N SER A 98 -11.38 19.81 9.30
CA SER A 98 -10.53 19.59 8.13
C SER A 98 -10.91 18.26 7.52
N GLY A 99 -11.91 18.30 6.66
CA GLY A 99 -12.19 17.18 5.77
C GLY A 99 -10.92 16.83 4.99
N LEU A 100 -10.65 15.54 4.89
CA LEU A 100 -9.61 14.98 4.05
C LEU A 100 -9.67 15.66 2.67
N ASN A 101 -8.53 16.06 2.13
CA ASN A 101 -8.49 16.53 0.75
C ASN A 101 -9.11 15.46 -0.15
N PRO A 102 -9.98 15.81 -1.10
CA PRO A 102 -10.56 14.80 -2.00
C PRO A 102 -9.51 13.97 -2.76
N ALA A 103 -8.31 14.51 -2.95
CA ALA A 103 -7.18 13.80 -3.53
C ALA A 103 -6.67 12.68 -2.62
N ASP A 104 -6.61 12.92 -1.30
CA ASP A 104 -6.14 11.93 -0.31
C ASP A 104 -7.13 10.77 -0.19
N GLU A 105 -8.43 11.06 -0.22
CA GLU A 105 -9.48 10.03 -0.20
C GLU A 105 -9.43 9.15 -1.44
N ASN A 106 -9.24 9.74 -2.61
CA ASN A 106 -9.12 8.99 -3.85
C ASN A 106 -7.82 8.16 -3.90
N LEU A 107 -6.71 8.69 -3.40
CA LEU A 107 -5.45 7.95 -3.30
C LEU A 107 -5.59 6.76 -2.34
N ALA A 108 -6.24 6.96 -1.19
CA ALA A 108 -6.54 5.89 -0.25
C ALA A 108 -7.43 4.80 -0.89
N ALA A 109 -8.42 5.17 -1.69
CA ALA A 109 -9.26 4.22 -2.41
C ALA A 109 -8.47 3.41 -3.43
N VAL A 110 -7.55 4.02 -4.17
CA VAL A 110 -6.66 3.33 -5.13
C VAL A 110 -5.71 2.38 -4.39
N THR A 111 -5.10 2.83 -3.29
CA THR A 111 -4.21 2.01 -2.46
C THR A 111 -4.94 0.80 -1.87
N ALA A 112 -6.17 1.02 -1.38
CA ALA A 112 -7.04 -0.06 -0.89
C ALA A 112 -7.42 -1.05 -2.00
N TYR A 113 -7.68 -0.56 -3.22
CA TYR A 113 -7.97 -1.42 -4.37
C TYR A 113 -6.76 -2.28 -4.75
N ILE A 114 -5.56 -1.72 -4.86
CA ILE A 114 -4.34 -2.46 -5.18
C ILE A 114 -4.14 -3.65 -4.23
N THR A 115 -4.42 -3.46 -2.94
CA THR A 115 -4.30 -4.52 -1.93
C THR A 115 -5.56 -5.36 -1.75
N SER A 116 -6.58 -5.17 -2.60
CA SER A 116 -7.88 -5.83 -2.51
C SER A 116 -7.90 -7.23 -3.13
N ARG A 117 -8.99 -7.96 -2.85
CA ARG A 117 -9.27 -9.25 -3.49
C ARG A 117 -9.61 -9.12 -4.98
N ASP A 118 -10.13 -7.98 -5.39
CA ASP A 118 -10.51 -7.75 -6.79
C ASP A 118 -9.27 -7.57 -7.66
N ALA A 119 -8.29 -6.77 -7.20
CA ALA A 119 -7.01 -6.65 -7.87
C ALA A 119 -6.25 -7.99 -7.92
N MET A 120 -6.29 -8.78 -6.83
CA MET A 120 -5.73 -10.13 -6.81
C MET A 120 -6.37 -11.05 -7.84
N ARG A 121 -7.71 -11.03 -7.99
CA ARG A 121 -8.41 -11.86 -8.97
C ARG A 121 -8.06 -11.45 -10.40
N GLU A 122 -8.06 -10.16 -10.67
CA GLU A 122 -7.69 -9.63 -11.99
C GLU A 122 -6.27 -10.04 -12.39
N LEU A 123 -5.32 -9.99 -11.44
CA LEU A 123 -3.96 -10.48 -11.68
C LEU A 123 -3.89 -12.00 -11.83
N ASP A 124 -4.64 -12.76 -11.03
CA ASP A 124 -4.67 -14.23 -11.13
C ASP A 124 -5.24 -14.69 -12.48
N GLU A 125 -6.24 -13.98 -13.01
CA GLU A 125 -6.81 -14.24 -14.35
C GLU A 125 -5.83 -13.96 -15.49
N GLN A 126 -4.99 -12.93 -15.35
CA GLN A 126 -4.03 -12.54 -16.39
C GLN A 126 -2.70 -13.31 -16.32
N LEU A 127 -2.21 -13.62 -15.12
CA LEU A 127 -0.88 -14.18 -14.90
C LEU A 127 -0.89 -15.60 -14.34
N ASP A 128 -2.04 -16.15 -13.94
CA ASP A 128 -2.13 -17.43 -13.23
C ASP A 128 -1.18 -17.46 -12.00
N LEU A 129 -1.37 -16.49 -11.08
CA LEU A 129 -0.49 -16.28 -9.92
C LEU A 129 -0.30 -17.55 -9.10
N LYS A 130 -1.36 -18.37 -8.95
CA LYS A 130 -1.31 -19.62 -8.22
C LYS A 130 -0.27 -20.56 -8.80
N LYS A 131 -0.23 -20.69 -10.13
CA LYS A 131 0.72 -21.54 -10.81
C LYS A 131 2.13 -20.98 -10.75
N GLN A 132 2.27 -19.65 -10.91
CA GLN A 132 3.57 -19.01 -10.86
C GLN A 132 4.21 -19.12 -9.48
N TRP A 133 3.45 -18.90 -8.41
CA TRP A 133 3.95 -18.96 -7.03
C TRP A 133 4.01 -20.38 -6.45
N SER A 134 3.53 -21.39 -7.19
CA SER A 134 3.61 -22.81 -6.81
C SER A 134 4.73 -23.57 -7.52
N ARG A 135 5.61 -22.90 -8.26
CA ARG A 135 6.67 -23.54 -9.04
C ARG A 135 7.64 -24.33 -8.13
N TRP A 136 8.15 -25.45 -8.62
CA TRP A 136 8.93 -26.41 -7.83
C TRP A 136 10.30 -25.90 -7.33
N TRP A 137 10.89 -24.92 -8.03
CA TRP A 137 12.17 -24.30 -7.63
C TRP A 137 12.02 -23.23 -6.55
N ILE A 138 10.79 -22.85 -6.17
CA ILE A 138 10.53 -21.94 -5.06
C ILE A 138 10.66 -22.75 -3.77
N ASP A 139 11.36 -22.16 -2.78
CA ASP A 139 11.53 -22.69 -1.45
C ASP A 139 10.20 -23.22 -0.86
N PRO A 140 10.19 -24.47 -0.34
CA PRO A 140 8.99 -25.07 0.25
C PRO A 140 8.33 -24.24 1.34
N ILE A 141 9.08 -23.39 2.05
CA ILE A 141 8.55 -22.51 3.13
C ILE A 141 7.90 -21.27 2.55
N GLN A 142 8.47 -20.70 1.49
CA GLN A 142 7.97 -19.49 0.84
C GLN A 142 6.95 -19.79 -0.27
N ARG A 143 6.96 -20.98 -0.84
CA ARG A 143 6.10 -21.39 -1.94
C ARG A 143 4.62 -21.37 -1.55
N PHE A 144 3.77 -20.86 -2.45
CA PHE A 144 2.33 -21.05 -2.32
C PHE A 144 2.03 -22.56 -2.41
N SER A 145 1.64 -23.14 -1.26
CA SER A 145 1.53 -24.59 -1.15
C SER A 145 0.43 -25.15 -2.05
N THR A 146 0.82 -26.10 -2.86
CA THR A 146 -0.05 -26.84 -3.78
C THR A 146 -0.89 -27.92 -3.07
N PHE A 147 -0.86 -28.00 -1.73
CA PHE A 147 -1.72 -28.92 -1.00
C PHE A 147 -3.17 -28.67 -1.38
N SER A 148 -3.90 -29.70 -1.72
CA SER A 148 -5.22 -29.69 -2.37
C SER A 148 -6.27 -28.78 -1.70
N PHE A 149 -6.12 -28.51 -0.41
CA PHE A 149 -6.99 -27.63 0.36
C PHE A 149 -6.71 -26.12 0.16
N ARG A 150 -5.52 -25.72 -0.34
CA ARG A 150 -5.12 -24.31 -0.48
C ARG A 150 -5.28 -23.73 -1.89
N LYS A 151 -5.90 -24.44 -2.81
CA LYS A 151 -6.23 -23.92 -4.16
C LYS A 151 -7.34 -22.85 -4.17
N ARG A 152 -8.00 -22.60 -3.04
CA ARG A 152 -9.04 -21.57 -2.92
C ARG A 152 -8.44 -20.17 -2.92
N ASN A 153 -9.14 -19.21 -3.52
CA ASN A 153 -8.75 -17.80 -3.55
C ASN A 153 -8.57 -17.20 -2.15
N GLU A 154 -9.27 -17.73 -1.14
CA GLU A 154 -9.15 -17.31 0.25
C GLU A 154 -7.73 -17.47 0.83
N TYR A 155 -7.00 -18.52 0.42
CA TYR A 155 -5.62 -18.73 0.85
C TYR A 155 -4.61 -17.95 0.00
N LEU A 156 -4.98 -17.57 -1.23
CA LEU A 156 -4.15 -16.73 -2.08
C LEU A 156 -4.08 -15.30 -1.56
N TYR A 157 -5.16 -14.79 -0.97
CA TYR A 157 -5.23 -13.40 -0.54
C TYR A 157 -4.22 -13.00 0.56
N PRO A 158 -4.04 -13.74 1.67
CA PRO A 158 -2.99 -13.44 2.63
C PRO A 158 -1.58 -13.51 2.01
N TYR A 159 -1.39 -14.45 1.10
CA TYR A 159 -0.14 -14.61 0.38
C TYR A 159 0.12 -13.43 -0.56
N TYR A 160 -0.90 -12.99 -1.28
CA TYR A 160 -0.89 -11.79 -2.11
C TYR A 160 -0.48 -10.54 -1.31
N LYS A 161 -1.10 -10.32 -0.14
CA LYS A 161 -0.78 -9.19 0.75
C LYS A 161 0.65 -9.21 1.28
N LYS A 162 1.27 -10.38 1.39
CA LYS A 162 2.67 -10.49 1.79
C LYS A 162 3.62 -10.05 0.67
N HIS A 163 3.22 -10.24 -0.59
CA HIS A 163 4.05 -9.98 -1.76
C HIS A 163 3.80 -8.60 -2.39
N ILE A 164 2.64 -8.02 -2.16
CA ILE A 164 2.23 -6.73 -2.73
C ILE A 164 1.83 -5.80 -1.61
N THR A 165 2.56 -4.71 -1.47
CA THR A 165 2.30 -3.64 -0.51
C THR A 165 2.18 -2.32 -1.24
N ALA A 166 1.18 -1.53 -0.87
CA ALA A 166 0.99 -0.16 -1.34
C ALA A 166 0.91 0.73 -0.11
N GLU A 167 1.86 1.62 0.03
CA GLU A 167 2.00 2.50 1.18
C GLU A 167 1.84 3.96 0.73
N MET A 168 0.94 4.67 1.39
CA MET A 168 0.71 6.09 1.15
C MET A 168 1.51 6.91 2.16
N GLU A 169 2.36 7.79 1.65
CA GLU A 169 3.06 8.77 2.45
C GLU A 169 2.16 9.99 2.67
N LYS A 170 1.76 10.21 3.91
CA LYS A 170 0.74 11.23 4.25
C LYS A 170 1.17 12.66 4.00
N GLU A 171 2.48 12.94 4.01
CA GLU A 171 3.00 14.29 3.86
C GLU A 171 3.16 14.71 2.39
N SER A 172 3.45 13.76 1.50
CA SER A 172 3.76 14.00 0.09
C SER A 172 2.67 13.60 -0.89
N ASN A 173 1.59 12.97 -0.41
CA ASN A 173 0.54 12.38 -1.26
C ASN A 173 1.09 11.40 -2.32
N LEU A 174 2.25 10.83 -2.04
CA LEU A 174 2.85 9.81 -2.89
C LEU A 174 2.41 8.42 -2.41
N CYS A 175 2.15 7.53 -3.35
CA CYS A 175 1.92 6.13 -3.06
C CYS A 175 3.07 5.31 -3.65
N THR A 176 3.74 4.53 -2.80
CA THR A 176 4.77 3.59 -3.20
C THR A 176 4.19 2.19 -3.28
N LEU A 177 4.22 1.62 -4.47
CA LEU A 177 3.82 0.24 -4.75
C LEU A 177 5.07 -0.63 -4.78
N THR A 178 5.18 -1.54 -3.82
CA THR A 178 6.25 -2.53 -3.73
C THR A 178 5.72 -3.91 -4.08
N VAL A 179 6.33 -4.56 -5.05
CA VAL A 179 5.99 -5.91 -5.51
C VAL A 179 7.18 -6.83 -5.31
N ARG A 180 6.96 -7.95 -4.60
CA ARG A 180 7.93 -9.02 -4.38
C ARG A 180 7.60 -10.22 -5.25
N GLY A 181 8.52 -10.59 -6.13
CA GLY A 181 8.39 -11.72 -7.05
C GLY A 181 9.57 -12.67 -6.95
N PHE A 182 9.40 -13.91 -7.42
CA PHE A 182 10.47 -14.90 -7.47
C PHE A 182 11.32 -14.86 -8.76
N SER A 183 10.96 -13.95 -9.69
CA SER A 183 11.83 -13.54 -10.80
C SER A 183 11.69 -12.04 -11.04
N ALA A 184 12.72 -11.44 -11.62
CA ALA A 184 12.76 -10.01 -11.94
C ALA A 184 11.63 -9.62 -12.91
N GLU A 185 11.41 -10.43 -13.94
CA GLU A 185 10.36 -10.20 -14.93
C GLU A 185 8.97 -10.30 -14.32
N GLN A 186 8.77 -11.27 -13.42
CA GLN A 186 7.49 -11.46 -12.73
C GLN A 186 7.14 -10.25 -11.84
N SER A 187 8.10 -9.77 -11.04
CA SER A 187 7.86 -8.62 -10.17
C SER A 187 7.57 -7.35 -10.97
N LEU A 188 8.29 -7.14 -12.07
CA LEU A 188 8.05 -6.03 -12.99
C LEU A 188 6.66 -6.12 -13.63
N GLN A 189 6.30 -7.29 -14.17
CA GLN A 189 5.02 -7.49 -14.85
C GLN A 189 3.82 -7.30 -13.91
N ILE A 190 3.91 -7.83 -12.69
CA ILE A 190 2.87 -7.63 -11.67
C ILE A 190 2.74 -6.13 -11.32
N ASN A 191 3.85 -5.42 -11.14
CA ASN A 191 3.84 -4.00 -10.81
C ASN A 191 3.19 -3.18 -11.94
N GLN A 192 3.56 -3.42 -13.19
CA GLN A 192 2.98 -2.76 -14.36
C GLN A 192 1.48 -3.01 -14.49
N LEU A 193 1.02 -4.24 -14.31
CA LEU A 193 -0.40 -4.58 -14.38
C LEU A 193 -1.20 -3.93 -13.23
N LEU A 194 -0.63 -3.84 -12.03
CA LEU A 194 -1.27 -3.15 -10.91
C LEU A 194 -1.37 -1.64 -11.14
N LEU A 195 -0.35 -1.00 -11.70
CA LEU A 195 -0.43 0.41 -12.09
C LEU A 195 -1.50 0.65 -13.15
N GLN A 196 -1.58 -0.21 -14.17
CA GLN A 196 -2.64 -0.14 -15.18
C GLN A 196 -4.04 -0.37 -14.59
N ALA A 197 -4.17 -1.30 -13.64
CA ALA A 197 -5.44 -1.54 -12.95
C ALA A 197 -5.84 -0.34 -12.06
N ALA A 198 -4.87 0.29 -11.40
CA ALA A 198 -5.08 1.53 -10.65
C ALA A 198 -5.53 2.69 -11.54
N GLU A 199 -4.91 2.86 -12.70
CA GLU A 199 -5.30 3.86 -13.70
C GLU A 199 -6.71 3.61 -14.23
N ARG A 200 -7.06 2.36 -14.56
CA ARG A 200 -8.43 2.00 -14.96
C ARG A 200 -9.45 2.32 -13.87
N LEU A 201 -9.10 2.09 -12.59
CA LEU A 201 -9.98 2.45 -11.47
C LEU A 201 -10.20 3.96 -11.40
N VAL A 202 -9.15 4.75 -11.49
CA VAL A 202 -9.22 6.23 -11.48
C VAL A 202 -10.11 6.74 -12.61
N ASN A 203 -9.91 6.23 -13.83
CA ASN A 203 -10.72 6.58 -14.99
C ASN A 203 -12.21 6.20 -14.79
N LYS A 204 -12.48 5.05 -14.18
CA LYS A 204 -13.86 4.62 -13.85
C LYS A 204 -14.49 5.49 -12.77
N LEU A 205 -13.74 5.93 -11.78
CA LEU A 205 -14.22 6.86 -10.75
C LEU A 205 -14.57 8.22 -11.35
N ASN A 206 -13.73 8.75 -12.22
CA ASN A 206 -13.98 9.99 -12.95
C ASN A 206 -15.25 9.91 -13.79
N GLU A 207 -15.39 8.85 -14.57
CA GLU A 207 -16.57 8.68 -15.42
C GLU A 207 -17.86 8.60 -14.61
N ARG A 208 -17.86 7.86 -13.49
CA ARG A 208 -19.01 7.81 -12.58
C ARG A 208 -19.32 9.17 -11.96
N ALA A 209 -18.29 9.90 -11.49
CA ALA A 209 -18.49 11.23 -10.91
C ALA A 209 -19.08 12.19 -11.93
N ARG A 210 -18.60 12.16 -13.16
CA ARG A 210 -19.08 12.95 -14.30
C ARG A 210 -20.55 12.63 -14.64
N GLN A 211 -20.87 11.34 -14.76
CA GLN A 211 -22.23 10.89 -15.05
C GLN A 211 -23.19 11.30 -13.92
N ASN A 212 -22.82 11.08 -12.67
CA ASN A 212 -23.66 11.44 -11.53
C ASN A 212 -23.96 12.95 -11.49
N MET A 213 -22.94 13.79 -11.75
CA MET A 213 -23.11 15.24 -11.78
C MET A 213 -24.07 15.69 -12.88
N ILE A 214 -23.90 15.18 -14.10
CA ILE A 214 -24.76 15.50 -15.24
C ILE A 214 -26.18 14.97 -15.02
N ASP A 215 -26.31 13.76 -14.48
CA ASP A 215 -27.64 13.15 -14.23
C ASP A 215 -28.38 13.87 -13.11
N TYR A 216 -27.68 14.37 -12.09
CA TYR A 216 -28.29 15.23 -11.07
C TYR A 216 -28.82 16.52 -11.69
N ALA A 217 -28.01 17.23 -12.47
CA ALA A 217 -28.44 18.47 -13.11
C ALA A 217 -29.55 18.26 -14.14
N LYS A 218 -29.58 17.12 -14.86
CA LYS A 218 -30.71 16.78 -15.75
C LYS A 218 -32.02 16.56 -15.00
N ARG A 219 -31.94 15.85 -13.84
CA ARG A 219 -33.15 15.66 -13.00
C ARG A 219 -33.71 16.99 -12.48
N GLU A 220 -32.82 17.94 -12.18
CA GLU A 220 -33.21 19.28 -11.76
C GLU A 220 -33.97 20.03 -12.88
N VAL A 221 -33.46 19.95 -14.12
CA VAL A 221 -34.14 20.51 -15.30
C VAL A 221 -35.51 19.82 -15.51
N ASP A 222 -35.61 18.50 -15.50
CA ASP A 222 -36.83 17.75 -15.65
C ASP A 222 -37.87 18.11 -14.56
N SER A 223 -37.42 18.30 -13.34
CA SER A 223 -38.28 18.77 -12.23
C SER A 223 -38.82 20.18 -12.50
N ALA A 224 -37.93 21.10 -12.91
CA ALA A 224 -38.34 22.49 -13.22
C ALA A 224 -39.28 22.56 -14.44
N GLU A 225 -39.06 21.76 -15.48
CA GLU A 225 -39.99 21.64 -16.63
C GLU A 225 -41.37 21.18 -16.18
N LYS A 226 -41.48 20.22 -15.30
CA LYS A 226 -42.75 19.75 -14.73
C LYS A 226 -43.44 20.84 -13.94
N MET A 227 -42.69 21.68 -13.19
CA MET A 227 -43.25 22.81 -12.47
C MET A 227 -43.81 23.88 -13.43
N VAL A 228 -43.07 24.21 -14.49
CA VAL A 228 -43.57 25.15 -15.52
C VAL A 228 -44.83 24.64 -16.16
N LYS A 229 -44.87 23.35 -16.53
CA LYS A 229 -46.07 22.72 -17.11
C LYS A 229 -47.26 22.76 -16.15
N ALA A 230 -47.04 22.36 -14.88
CA ALA A 230 -48.10 22.38 -13.86
C ALA A 230 -48.65 23.79 -13.60
N ALA A 231 -47.77 24.80 -13.56
CA ALA A 231 -48.16 26.20 -13.42
C ALA A 231 -48.96 26.71 -14.65
N SER A 232 -48.55 26.33 -15.85
CA SER A 232 -49.25 26.66 -17.11
C SER A 232 -50.61 25.99 -17.19
N ASP A 233 -50.72 24.72 -16.81
CA ASP A 233 -51.97 23.96 -16.79
C ASP A 233 -52.99 24.59 -15.81
N LYS A 234 -52.55 24.96 -14.60
CA LYS A 234 -53.37 25.69 -13.61
C LYS A 234 -53.86 27.03 -14.15
N MET A 235 -53.01 27.77 -14.83
CA MET A 235 -53.36 29.04 -15.44
C MET A 235 -54.41 28.88 -16.53
N THR A 236 -54.27 27.85 -17.38
CA THR A 236 -55.24 27.53 -18.43
C THR A 236 -56.58 27.07 -17.86
N ASP A 237 -56.59 26.24 -16.83
CA ASP A 237 -57.79 25.79 -16.12
C ASP A 237 -58.53 26.97 -15.47
N GLN A 238 -57.82 27.85 -14.81
CA GLN A 238 -58.38 29.05 -14.21
C GLN A 238 -58.97 30.01 -15.28
N ALA A 239 -58.25 30.22 -16.39
CA ALA A 239 -58.75 31.05 -17.49
C ALA A 239 -60.07 30.51 -18.05
N SER A 240 -60.22 29.19 -18.19
CA SER A 240 -61.44 28.54 -18.62
C SER A 240 -62.62 28.72 -17.65
N LYS A 241 -62.32 28.59 -16.31
CA LYS A 241 -63.35 28.83 -15.26
C LYS A 241 -63.81 30.27 -15.19
N VAL A 242 -62.92 31.24 -15.35
CA VAL A 242 -63.25 32.68 -15.36
C VAL A 242 -64.20 33.01 -16.51
N ALA A 243 -64.16 32.31 -17.67
CA ALA A 243 -65.04 32.50 -18.81
C ALA A 243 -66.46 32.04 -18.54
N TYR A 244 -66.72 31.15 -17.60
CA TYR A 244 -68.05 30.55 -17.36
C TYR A 244 -68.70 30.93 -16.01
N GLU A 245 -67.95 31.46 -15.07
CA GLU A 245 -68.46 31.81 -13.72
C GLU A 245 -68.76 33.29 -13.53
N SER A 246 -70.00 33.63 -13.02
CA SER A 246 -70.44 34.94 -12.64
C SER A 246 -70.00 35.23 -11.17
N GLY A 247 -68.86 35.89 -10.95
CA GLY A 247 -68.31 36.25 -9.61
C GLY A 247 -67.63 37.62 -9.59
N PRO A 248 -67.27 38.16 -8.40
CA PRO A 248 -66.66 39.49 -8.28
C PRO A 248 -65.30 39.56 -9.03
N LEU A 249 -65.18 40.49 -9.98
CA LEU A 249 -64.00 40.66 -10.83
C LEU A 249 -62.69 40.80 -10.05
N ALA A 250 -62.69 41.56 -8.95
CA ALA A 250 -61.47 41.85 -8.16
C ALA A 250 -60.80 40.60 -7.52
N MET A 251 -61.62 39.61 -7.14
CA MET A 251 -61.04 38.35 -6.59
C MET A 251 -60.44 37.48 -7.68
N LYS A 252 -61.01 37.48 -8.90
CA LYS A 252 -60.54 36.74 -10.04
C LYS A 252 -59.21 37.30 -10.57
N ASP A 253 -59.07 38.63 -10.58
CA ASP A 253 -57.84 39.30 -10.99
C ASP A 253 -56.67 39.00 -10.03
N ALA A 254 -56.90 38.99 -8.71
CA ALA A 254 -55.88 38.67 -7.74
C ALA A 254 -55.38 37.20 -7.88
N GLN A 255 -56.28 36.25 -8.05
CA GLN A 255 -55.92 34.83 -8.27
C GLN A 255 -55.19 34.59 -9.60
N TYR A 256 -55.60 35.27 -10.65
CA TYR A 256 -54.95 35.22 -11.96
C TYR A 256 -53.52 35.78 -11.87
N GLN A 257 -53.34 36.93 -11.21
CA GLN A 257 -52.02 37.53 -11.01
C GLN A 257 -51.08 36.60 -10.21
N GLN A 258 -51.58 35.91 -9.19
CA GLN A 258 -50.80 34.94 -8.43
C GLN A 258 -50.33 33.76 -9.32
N LEU A 259 -51.21 33.22 -10.19
CA LEU A 259 -50.84 32.17 -11.13
C LEU A 259 -49.83 32.62 -12.19
N VAL A 260 -49.89 33.89 -12.60
CA VAL A 260 -48.89 34.50 -13.49
C VAL A 260 -47.53 34.55 -12.81
N LEU A 261 -47.50 34.99 -11.53
CA LEU A 261 -46.25 34.99 -10.74
C LEU A 261 -45.69 33.62 -10.50
N ASP A 262 -46.53 32.62 -10.17
CA ASP A 262 -46.15 31.23 -9.99
C ASP A 262 -45.50 30.64 -11.26
N ARG A 263 -46.11 30.95 -12.43
CA ARG A 263 -45.58 30.52 -13.73
C ARG A 263 -44.23 31.21 -14.03
N GLU A 264 -44.13 32.50 -13.75
CA GLU A 264 -42.87 33.23 -14.00
C GLU A 264 -41.76 32.75 -13.09
N PHE A 265 -42.05 32.48 -11.80
CA PHE A 265 -41.12 31.86 -10.86
C PHE A 265 -40.66 30.46 -11.34
N ALA A 266 -41.61 29.64 -11.83
CA ALA A 266 -41.29 28.32 -12.39
C ALA A 266 -40.35 28.42 -13.61
N LYS A 267 -40.57 29.42 -14.49
CA LYS A 267 -39.70 29.66 -15.66
C LYS A 267 -38.28 30.11 -15.23
N GLU A 268 -38.20 31.00 -14.23
CA GLU A 268 -36.90 31.44 -13.68
C GLU A 268 -36.12 30.26 -13.07
N GLN A 269 -36.83 29.37 -12.36
CA GLN A 269 -36.24 28.14 -11.83
C GLN A 269 -35.78 27.20 -12.95
N LEU A 270 -36.51 27.06 -14.04
CA LEU A 270 -36.07 26.29 -15.21
C LEU A 270 -34.81 26.91 -15.84
N ALA A 271 -34.79 28.23 -16.03
CA ALA A 271 -33.63 28.92 -16.58
C ALA A 271 -32.36 28.71 -15.67
N SER A 272 -32.55 28.78 -14.35
CA SER A 272 -31.49 28.50 -13.38
C SER A 272 -31.03 27.04 -13.47
N ALA A 273 -31.95 26.07 -13.55
CA ALA A 273 -31.62 24.66 -13.70
C ALA A 273 -30.87 24.36 -15.02
N MET A 274 -31.25 25.00 -16.12
CA MET A 274 -30.54 24.90 -17.40
C MET A 274 -29.12 25.47 -17.32
N THR A 275 -28.91 26.58 -16.59
CA THR A 275 -27.60 27.17 -16.37
C THR A 275 -26.73 26.23 -15.52
N THR A 276 -27.31 25.61 -14.48
CA THR A 276 -26.66 24.61 -13.64
C THR A 276 -26.26 23.39 -14.46
N LEU A 277 -27.11 22.88 -15.35
CA LEU A 277 -26.77 21.78 -16.24
C LEU A 277 -25.59 22.15 -17.16
N GLN A 278 -25.61 23.35 -17.72
CA GLN A 278 -24.50 23.80 -18.57
C GLN A 278 -23.18 23.94 -17.76
N ALA A 279 -23.26 24.46 -16.54
CA ALA A 279 -22.12 24.52 -15.63
C ALA A 279 -21.61 23.11 -15.27
N ALA A 280 -22.51 22.17 -14.96
CA ALA A 280 -22.15 20.79 -14.67
C ALA A 280 -21.45 20.11 -15.87
N ARG A 281 -21.91 20.33 -17.10
CA ARG A 281 -21.25 19.83 -18.31
C ARG A 281 -19.87 20.44 -18.49
N ASN A 282 -19.71 21.74 -18.29
CA ASN A 282 -18.43 22.42 -18.41
C ASN A 282 -17.44 21.95 -17.33
N GLN A 283 -17.93 21.72 -16.11
CA GLN A 283 -17.12 21.22 -15.01
C GLN A 283 -16.72 19.76 -15.20
N ALA A 284 -17.63 18.94 -15.75
CA ALA A 284 -17.36 17.55 -16.08
C ALA A 284 -16.21 17.36 -17.10
N ILE A 285 -15.96 18.35 -17.96
CA ILE A 285 -14.84 18.34 -18.91
C ILE A 285 -13.52 18.70 -18.24
N ARG A 286 -13.55 19.43 -17.11
CA ARG A 286 -12.36 20.02 -16.47
C ARG A 286 -11.87 19.26 -15.24
N GLN A 287 -12.70 18.43 -14.62
CA GLN A 287 -12.40 17.72 -13.38
C GLN A 287 -12.03 16.26 -13.65
N ASP A 288 -10.89 16.03 -14.24
CA ASP A 288 -10.35 14.68 -14.32
C ASP A 288 -9.23 14.50 -13.30
N LEU A 289 -9.40 13.46 -12.46
CA LEU A 289 -8.29 12.91 -11.70
C LEU A 289 -7.45 12.08 -12.68
N TYR A 290 -6.14 12.19 -12.58
CA TYR A 290 -5.26 11.29 -13.34
C TYR A 290 -4.14 10.76 -12.43
N LEU A 291 -3.76 9.53 -12.72
CA LEU A 291 -2.65 8.89 -12.05
C LEU A 291 -1.38 9.22 -12.81
N GLU A 292 -0.44 9.87 -12.14
CA GLU A 292 0.88 10.18 -12.68
C GLU A 292 1.91 9.28 -12.01
N VAL A 293 2.65 8.54 -12.83
CA VAL A 293 3.74 7.68 -12.36
C VAL A 293 5.01 8.51 -12.24
N VAL A 294 5.39 8.82 -11.00
CA VAL A 294 6.58 9.61 -10.65
C VAL A 294 7.84 8.76 -10.86
N SER A 295 7.83 7.52 -10.37
CA SER A 295 8.91 6.56 -10.57
C SER A 295 8.36 5.30 -11.24
N LYS A 296 8.85 5.02 -12.46
CA LYS A 296 8.46 3.82 -13.21
C LYS A 296 9.02 2.58 -12.55
N PRO A 297 8.30 1.44 -12.60
CA PRO A 297 8.82 0.18 -12.11
C PRO A 297 10.08 -0.22 -12.87
N ASN A 298 11.13 -0.55 -12.14
CA ASN A 298 12.40 -0.99 -12.69
C ASN A 298 12.47 -2.52 -12.74
N LEU A 299 13.25 -3.03 -13.68
CA LEU A 299 13.65 -4.45 -13.69
C LEU A 299 14.78 -4.63 -12.66
N PRO A 300 14.57 -5.38 -11.56
CA PRO A 300 15.62 -5.57 -10.57
C PRO A 300 16.74 -6.48 -11.09
N ASP A 301 17.97 -5.98 -11.03
CA ASP A 301 19.16 -6.73 -11.49
C ASP A 301 19.59 -7.80 -10.48
N VAL A 302 19.30 -7.59 -9.19
CA VAL A 302 19.73 -8.45 -8.08
C VAL A 302 18.56 -8.76 -7.17
N ALA A 303 18.53 -9.97 -6.61
CA ALA A 303 17.57 -10.34 -5.58
C ALA A 303 17.88 -9.58 -4.28
N MET A 304 16.89 -8.89 -3.72
CA MET A 304 17.03 -8.12 -2.49
C MET A 304 16.78 -8.94 -1.22
N GLU A 305 16.02 -10.03 -1.31
CA GLU A 305 15.66 -10.91 -0.20
C GLU A 305 15.93 -12.39 -0.57
N PRO A 306 16.27 -13.27 0.39
CA PRO A 306 16.63 -12.95 1.77
C PRO A 306 18.03 -12.29 1.88
N LYS A 307 18.22 -11.49 2.90
CA LYS A 307 19.57 -10.95 3.23
C LYS A 307 20.41 -12.04 3.91
N ARG A 308 20.82 -13.04 3.12
CA ARG A 308 21.40 -14.31 3.57
C ARG A 308 22.42 -14.16 4.71
N PHE A 309 23.32 -13.19 4.58
CA PHE A 309 24.37 -12.96 5.58
C PHE A 309 23.80 -12.44 6.91
N TYR A 310 22.87 -11.48 6.84
CA TYR A 310 22.19 -10.95 8.03
C TYR A 310 21.33 -12.00 8.72
N ASP A 311 20.63 -12.82 7.94
CA ASP A 311 19.74 -13.85 8.47
C ASP A 311 20.55 -14.94 9.20
N ILE A 312 21.68 -15.35 8.66
CA ILE A 312 22.59 -16.31 9.32
C ILE A 312 23.18 -15.72 10.60
N ILE A 313 23.64 -14.45 10.58
CA ILE A 313 24.18 -13.80 11.77
C ILE A 313 23.10 -13.62 12.84
N SER A 314 21.87 -13.29 12.45
CA SER A 314 20.77 -13.12 13.41
C SER A 314 20.43 -14.44 14.10
N VAL A 315 20.41 -15.56 13.38
CA VAL A 315 20.22 -16.89 13.96
C VAL A 315 21.36 -17.21 14.93
N LEU A 316 22.62 -16.96 14.53
CA LEU A 316 23.77 -17.17 15.40
C LEU A 316 23.67 -16.32 16.68
N ALA A 317 23.32 -15.04 16.59
CA ALA A 317 23.19 -14.16 17.75
C ALA A 317 22.08 -14.63 18.71
N VAL A 318 20.93 -14.99 18.17
CA VAL A 318 19.80 -15.50 18.99
C VAL A 318 20.17 -16.81 19.67
N THR A 319 20.81 -17.74 18.97
CA THR A 319 21.21 -19.04 19.55
C THR A 319 22.28 -18.89 20.61
N LEU A 320 23.20 -17.94 20.47
CA LEU A 320 24.19 -17.60 21.51
C LEU A 320 23.54 -17.01 22.77
N LEU A 321 22.54 -16.11 22.60
CA LEU A 321 21.79 -15.57 23.74
C LEU A 321 21.04 -16.67 24.49
N LEU A 322 20.39 -17.56 23.74
CA LEU A 322 19.66 -18.71 24.32
C LEU A 322 20.59 -19.64 25.08
N TRP A 323 21.78 -19.93 24.55
CA TRP A 323 22.78 -20.75 25.22
C TRP A 323 23.33 -20.06 26.48
N GLY A 324 23.61 -18.74 26.41
CA GLY A 324 24.03 -17.96 27.58
C GLY A 324 22.99 -17.97 28.70
N GLY A 325 21.70 -17.74 28.36
CA GLY A 325 20.59 -17.85 29.31
C GLY A 325 20.48 -19.25 29.91
N TRP A 326 20.61 -20.28 29.07
CA TRP A 326 20.57 -21.67 29.52
C TRP A 326 21.71 -22.02 30.52
N THR A 327 22.94 -21.57 30.25
CA THR A 327 24.09 -21.79 31.15
C THR A 327 23.92 -21.06 32.47
N LEU A 328 23.41 -19.83 32.47
CA LEU A 328 23.11 -19.07 33.69
C LEU A 328 21.98 -19.75 34.52
N PHE A 329 20.94 -20.24 33.83
CA PHE A 329 19.85 -20.95 34.49
C PHE A 329 20.36 -22.22 35.21
N ILE A 330 21.18 -23.04 34.50
CA ILE A 330 21.76 -24.25 35.12
C ILE A 330 22.69 -23.90 36.29
N ALA A 331 23.47 -22.83 36.14
CA ALA A 331 24.36 -22.37 37.24
C ALA A 331 23.54 -21.97 38.47
N GLY A 332 22.48 -21.20 38.30
CA GLY A 332 21.57 -20.80 39.36
C GLY A 332 20.87 -21.98 40.07
N VAL A 333 20.42 -22.97 39.28
CA VAL A 333 19.80 -24.19 39.85
C VAL A 333 20.82 -25.01 40.66
N LYS A 334 22.07 -25.11 40.20
CA LYS A 334 23.13 -25.81 40.95
C LYS A 334 23.49 -25.11 42.25
N GLU A 335 23.48 -23.79 42.28
CA GLU A 335 23.81 -23.00 43.48
C GLU A 335 22.74 -23.13 44.56
N HIS A 336 21.48 -23.41 44.19
CA HIS A 336 20.36 -23.60 45.14
C HIS A 336 20.23 -25.04 45.65
N GLN A 337 21.03 -25.98 45.14
CA GLN A 337 21.01 -27.39 45.58
C GLN A 337 22.08 -27.70 46.65
N TYR A 338 22.86 -26.72 47.03
CA TYR A 338 23.79 -26.78 48.15
C TYR A 338 23.37 -25.79 49.24
#